data_d7b2e9a14b502d38942744e7052207a0
#
_entry.id   d7b2e9a14b502d38942744e7052207a0
#
_cell.length_a   1.000
_cell.length_b   1.000
_cell.length_c   1.000
_cell.angle_alpha   90.00
_cell.angle_beta   90.00
_cell.angle_gamma   90.00
#
_symmetry.space_group_name_H-M   'P 1'
#
loop_
_entity.id
_entity.type
_entity.pdbx_description
1 polymer ?
#
loop_
_entity_poly.entity_id
_entity_poly.type
_entity_poly.pdbx_seq_one_letter_code
_entity_poly.pdbx_strand_id
1 'polypeptide(L)'
;MINLIKFSTCLLAALMLSSCSPMNKKHPDNKPVRLIFKNELGIVAADSKPECDYLGEVIGSEGHWYTYLFVSNTDLTQGAINQIYNKANDLGANVVFISDDIPFTTSVTFYGQAYHCEYTSNDR
;
A
#
# COMPACT_ATOMS: atom_id res chain seq x y z
N MET A 1 8.28 -34.91 35.02
CA MET A 1 8.26 -33.46 35.31
C MET A 1 9.18 -32.65 34.40
N ILE A 2 10.45 -33.01 34.28
CA ILE A 2 11.43 -32.25 33.45
C ILE A 2 11.06 -32.24 31.95
N ASN A 3 10.46 -33.29 31.41
CA ASN A 3 10.04 -33.37 30.01
C ASN A 3 8.80 -32.52 29.71
N LEU A 4 7.88 -32.34 30.66
CA LEU A 4 6.71 -31.50 30.51
C LEU A 4 7.09 -30.02 30.46
N ILE A 5 8.05 -29.61 31.30
CA ILE A 5 8.55 -28.22 31.36
C ILE A 5 9.28 -27.89 30.07
N LYS A 6 10.10 -28.81 29.54
CA LYS A 6 10.78 -28.62 28.23
C LYS A 6 9.81 -28.54 27.06
N PHE A 7 8.73 -29.32 27.06
CA PHE A 7 7.66 -29.25 26.05
C PHE A 7 6.90 -27.92 26.12
N SER A 8 6.58 -27.47 27.32
CA SER A 8 5.88 -26.19 27.54
C SER A 8 6.71 -24.98 27.11
N THR A 9 8.04 -25.02 27.37
CA THR A 9 8.94 -23.92 26.96
C THR A 9 9.15 -23.89 25.44
N CYS A 10 9.23 -25.03 24.77
CA CYS A 10 9.31 -25.09 23.31
C CYS A 10 8.03 -24.60 22.64
N LEU A 11 6.86 -24.94 23.19
CA LEU A 11 5.56 -24.50 22.67
C LEU A 11 5.39 -22.97 22.83
N LEU A 12 5.82 -22.41 23.95
CA LEU A 12 5.78 -20.96 24.19
C LEU A 12 6.74 -20.20 23.25
N ALA A 13 7.94 -20.74 23.02
CA ALA A 13 8.91 -20.19 22.07
C ALA A 13 8.42 -20.22 20.62
N ALA A 14 7.71 -21.29 20.22
CA ALA A 14 7.13 -21.42 18.89
C ALA A 14 5.98 -20.43 18.66
N LEU A 15 5.19 -20.10 19.68
CA LEU A 15 4.13 -19.11 19.63
C LEU A 15 4.65 -17.66 19.49
N MET A 16 5.86 -17.38 20.01
CA MET A 16 6.46 -16.05 19.89
C MET A 16 7.07 -15.79 18.51
N LEU A 17 7.40 -16.83 17.74
CA LEU A 17 7.96 -16.69 16.38
C LEU A 17 6.90 -16.40 15.31
N SER A 18 5.62 -16.56 15.60
CA SER A 18 4.52 -16.31 14.66
C SER A 18 3.99 -14.88 14.69
N SER A 19 4.55 -13.99 15.51
CA SER A 19 4.06 -12.61 15.67
C SER A 19 4.72 -11.57 14.73
N CYS A 20 5.50 -11.99 13.72
CA CYS A 20 5.88 -11.09 12.64
C CYS A 20 4.65 -10.83 11.76
N SER A 21 3.98 -9.72 12.00
CA SER A 21 2.95 -9.22 11.08
C SER A 21 3.64 -8.96 9.72
N PRO A 22 3.32 -9.70 8.67
CA PRO A 22 3.94 -9.44 7.37
C PRO A 22 3.46 -8.06 6.90
N MET A 23 4.39 -7.24 6.42
CA MET A 23 4.06 -5.99 5.74
C MET A 23 3.04 -6.24 4.62
N ASN A 24 2.18 -5.27 4.40
CA ASN A 24 1.18 -5.36 3.34
C ASN A 24 1.87 -5.61 1.99
N LYS A 25 1.46 -6.69 1.34
CA LYS A 25 1.94 -7.08 0.01
C LYS A 25 0.90 -6.76 -1.04
N LYS A 26 1.37 -6.39 -2.21
CA LYS A 26 0.50 -6.29 -3.39
C LYS A 26 -0.03 -7.68 -3.74
N HIS A 27 -1.33 -7.79 -3.99
CA HIS A 27 -1.93 -9.05 -4.42
C HIS A 27 -1.43 -9.43 -5.82
N PRO A 28 -1.09 -10.70 -6.07
CA PRO A 28 -0.50 -11.13 -7.35
C PRO A 28 -1.45 -10.97 -8.54
N ASP A 29 -2.76 -11.04 -8.31
CA ASP A 29 -3.79 -10.93 -9.35
C ASP A 29 -4.23 -9.49 -9.64
N ASN A 30 -3.61 -8.49 -8.99
CA ASN A 30 -3.94 -7.10 -9.22
C ASN A 30 -3.62 -6.70 -10.65
N LYS A 31 -4.60 -6.06 -11.30
CA LYS A 31 -4.38 -5.39 -12.58
C LYS A 31 -3.46 -4.19 -12.42
N PRO A 32 -2.80 -3.74 -13.47
CA PRO A 32 -1.97 -2.54 -13.43
C PRO A 32 -2.78 -1.32 -13.01
N VAL A 33 -2.25 -0.56 -12.06
CA VAL A 33 -2.80 0.73 -11.60
C VAL A 33 -1.68 1.76 -11.70
N ARG A 34 -1.96 2.90 -12.33
CA ARG A 34 -1.04 4.02 -12.41
C ARG A 34 -1.22 4.93 -11.19
N LEU A 35 -0.15 5.21 -10.49
CA LEU A 35 -0.14 6.23 -9.44
C LEU A 35 0.36 7.55 -10.04
N ILE A 36 -0.36 8.63 -9.77
CA ILE A 36 -0.01 9.99 -10.17
C ILE A 36 0.10 10.82 -8.89
N PHE A 37 1.27 11.36 -8.65
CA PHE A 37 1.50 12.24 -7.51
C PHE A 37 1.20 13.69 -7.87
N LYS A 38 0.79 14.48 -6.89
CA LYS A 38 0.38 15.88 -7.06
C LYS A 38 1.42 16.74 -7.79
N ASN A 39 2.70 16.46 -7.58
CA ASN A 39 3.81 17.16 -8.26
C ASN A 39 3.94 16.81 -9.76
N GLU A 40 3.38 15.69 -10.18
CA GLU A 40 3.42 15.23 -11.59
C GLU A 40 2.22 15.73 -12.39
N LEU A 41 1.21 16.31 -11.73
CA LEU A 41 -0.03 16.74 -12.35
C LEU A 41 0.18 17.77 -13.50
N GLY A 42 1.19 18.62 -13.37
CA GLY A 42 1.53 19.58 -14.41
C GLY A 42 1.98 18.96 -15.73
N ILE A 43 2.49 17.73 -15.70
CA ILE A 43 2.98 17.00 -16.87
C ILE A 43 1.83 16.24 -17.54
N VAL A 44 0.90 15.74 -16.77
CA VAL A 44 -0.21 14.90 -17.28
C VAL A 44 -1.38 15.75 -17.81
N ALA A 45 -1.56 16.97 -17.29
CA ALA A 45 -2.65 17.86 -17.68
C ALA A 45 -2.48 18.52 -19.07
N ALA A 46 -1.29 18.43 -19.67
CA ALA A 46 -0.98 19.20 -20.88
C ALA A 46 -1.41 18.51 -22.18
N ASP A 47 -1.56 17.18 -22.24
CA ASP A 47 -1.59 16.50 -23.55
C ASP A 47 -2.79 15.59 -23.84
N SER A 48 -3.54 15.13 -22.85
CA SER A 48 -4.76 14.38 -23.09
C SER A 48 -5.60 14.26 -21.82
N LYS A 49 -6.86 14.65 -21.87
CA LYS A 49 -7.83 14.38 -20.80
C LYS A 49 -8.49 13.03 -21.10
N PRO A 50 -8.02 11.90 -20.59
CA PRO A 50 -8.80 10.69 -20.63
C PRO A 50 -10.12 10.93 -19.88
N GLU A 51 -11.21 10.39 -20.39
CA GLU A 51 -12.45 10.36 -19.61
C GLU A 51 -12.23 9.43 -18.42
N CYS A 52 -12.36 9.96 -17.22
CA CYS A 52 -12.15 9.24 -15.99
C CYS A 52 -13.39 9.29 -15.11
N ASP A 53 -13.85 8.13 -14.68
CA ASP A 53 -14.91 7.99 -13.69
C ASP A 53 -14.31 7.91 -12.29
N TYR A 54 -14.78 8.76 -11.38
CA TYR A 54 -14.40 8.71 -9.98
C TYR A 54 -15.03 7.50 -9.29
N LEU A 55 -14.22 6.67 -8.64
CA LEU A 55 -14.67 5.44 -7.99
C LEU A 55 -14.65 5.51 -6.45
N GLY A 56 -13.84 6.36 -5.87
CA GLY A 56 -13.75 6.53 -4.43
C GLY A 56 -12.39 6.96 -3.94
N GLU A 57 -12.28 7.08 -2.64
CA GLU A 57 -11.04 7.43 -1.95
C GLU A 57 -10.29 6.17 -1.52
N VAL A 58 -8.97 6.23 -1.55
CA VAL A 58 -8.08 5.17 -1.10
C VAL A 58 -7.05 5.73 -0.13
N ILE A 59 -6.86 5.01 0.97
CA ILE A 59 -5.86 5.34 1.97
C ILE A 59 -4.95 4.14 2.13
N GLY A 60 -3.65 4.33 1.97
CA GLY A 60 -2.63 3.35 2.27
C GLY A 60 -1.79 3.81 3.45
N SER A 61 -1.66 2.98 4.46
CA SER A 61 -0.87 3.30 5.65
C SER A 61 -0.09 2.07 6.09
N GLU A 62 1.16 2.27 6.44
CA GLU A 62 2.03 1.20 6.99
C GLU A 62 2.85 1.78 8.13
N GLY A 63 3.10 0.94 9.14
CA GLY A 63 3.93 1.24 10.28
C GLY A 63 3.20 1.12 11.60
N HIS A 64 3.96 0.65 12.59
CA HIS A 64 3.55 0.57 13.99
C HIS A 64 4.68 1.11 14.86
N TRP A 65 4.38 1.65 16.03
CA TRP A 65 5.38 2.21 16.94
C TRP A 65 6.51 1.23 17.29
N TYR A 66 6.22 -0.07 17.31
CA TYR A 66 7.19 -1.12 17.62
C TYR A 66 8.03 -1.57 16.40
N THR A 67 7.63 -1.23 15.18
CA THR A 67 8.40 -1.56 13.96
C THR A 67 9.44 -0.50 13.63
N TYR A 68 9.37 0.68 14.25
CA TYR A 68 10.26 1.80 14.01
C TYR A 68 11.76 1.46 14.11
N LEU A 69 12.13 0.54 15.02
CA LEU A 69 13.53 0.15 15.23
C LEU A 69 14.05 -0.89 14.21
N PHE A 70 13.17 -1.55 13.46
CA PHE A 70 13.50 -2.73 12.66
C PHE A 70 13.10 -2.65 11.19
N VAL A 71 12.29 -1.67 10.81
CA VAL A 71 11.75 -1.53 9.46
C VAL A 71 12.21 -0.20 8.86
N SER A 72 12.74 -0.25 7.64
CA SER A 72 13.18 0.96 6.94
C SER A 72 11.99 1.80 6.47
N ASN A 73 12.19 3.11 6.33
CA ASN A 73 11.18 4.00 5.77
C ASN A 73 10.77 3.60 4.34
N THR A 74 11.70 3.05 3.57
CA THR A 74 11.45 2.53 2.23
C THR A 74 10.45 1.39 2.26
N ASP A 75 10.61 0.46 3.20
CA ASP A 75 9.72 -0.69 3.34
C ASP A 75 8.33 -0.26 3.82
N LEU A 76 8.25 0.70 4.75
CA LEU A 76 6.98 1.30 5.19
C LEU A 76 6.25 1.98 4.02
N THR A 77 6.98 2.76 3.23
CA THR A 77 6.44 3.40 2.04
C THR A 77 5.91 2.38 1.05
N GLN A 78 6.67 1.33 0.78
CA GLN A 78 6.25 0.26 -0.14
C GLN A 78 5.01 -0.47 0.38
N GLY A 79 4.91 -0.75 1.68
CA GLY A 79 3.74 -1.36 2.29
C GLY A 79 2.49 -0.49 2.15
N ALA A 80 2.61 0.81 2.38
CA ALA A 80 1.51 1.77 2.20
C ALA A 80 1.07 1.86 0.73
N ILE A 81 2.00 1.89 -0.20
CA ILE A 81 1.72 1.88 -1.65
C ILE A 81 1.03 0.57 -2.06
N ASN A 82 1.46 -0.57 -1.53
CA ASN A 82 0.83 -1.86 -1.81
C ASN A 82 -0.65 -1.88 -1.37
N GLN A 83 -0.97 -1.24 -0.23
CA GLN A 83 -2.38 -1.08 0.18
C GLN A 83 -3.17 -0.22 -0.81
N ILE A 84 -2.60 0.86 -1.32
CA ILE A 84 -3.24 1.69 -2.35
C ILE A 84 -3.55 0.83 -3.59
N TYR A 85 -2.59 0.05 -4.07
CA TYR A 85 -2.82 -0.85 -5.22
C TYR A 85 -3.94 -1.86 -4.97
N ASN A 86 -3.95 -2.48 -3.81
CA ASN A 86 -4.97 -3.47 -3.46
C ASN A 86 -6.36 -2.83 -3.40
N LYS A 87 -6.51 -1.71 -2.71
CA LYS A 87 -7.79 -0.98 -2.58
C LYS A 87 -8.27 -0.41 -3.91
N ALA A 88 -7.38 0.14 -4.72
CA ALA A 88 -7.73 0.63 -6.04
C ALA A 88 -8.22 -0.50 -6.95
N ASN A 89 -7.58 -1.66 -6.88
CA ASN A 89 -8.00 -2.83 -7.64
C ASN A 89 -9.37 -3.36 -7.22
N ASP A 90 -9.67 -3.37 -5.92
CA ASP A 90 -10.97 -3.74 -5.37
C ASP A 90 -12.09 -2.81 -5.86
N LEU A 91 -11.80 -1.53 -6.09
CA LEU A 91 -12.72 -0.56 -6.67
C LEU A 91 -12.83 -0.65 -8.20
N GLY A 92 -11.99 -1.41 -8.87
CA GLY A 92 -11.90 -1.45 -10.34
C GLY A 92 -11.17 -0.26 -10.96
N ALA A 93 -10.39 0.47 -10.17
CA ALA A 93 -9.61 1.61 -10.64
C ALA A 93 -8.38 1.17 -11.44
N ASN A 94 -8.01 1.98 -12.43
CA ASN A 94 -6.74 1.87 -13.16
C ASN A 94 -5.81 3.06 -12.96
N VAL A 95 -6.31 4.11 -12.31
CA VAL A 95 -5.53 5.30 -11.95
C VAL A 95 -5.85 5.71 -10.52
N VAL A 96 -4.83 6.06 -9.75
CA VAL A 96 -4.97 6.70 -8.45
C VAL A 96 -4.16 7.99 -8.44
N PHE A 97 -4.83 9.08 -8.11
CA PHE A 97 -4.21 10.35 -7.87
C PHE A 97 -3.89 10.49 -6.39
N ILE A 98 -2.60 10.57 -6.03
CA ILE A 98 -2.14 10.78 -4.66
C ILE A 98 -2.12 12.28 -4.37
N SER A 99 -3.03 12.72 -3.54
CA SER A 99 -3.19 14.13 -3.18
C SER A 99 -2.29 14.55 -2.05
N ASP A 100 -2.08 13.69 -1.07
CA ASP A 100 -1.26 13.97 0.11
C ASP A 100 -0.49 12.73 0.57
N ASP A 101 0.70 12.99 1.08
CA ASP A 101 1.49 12.06 1.89
C ASP A 101 1.66 12.66 3.29
N ILE A 102 1.33 11.88 4.30
CA ILE A 102 1.45 12.29 5.69
C ILE A 102 2.52 11.44 6.35
N PRO A 103 3.77 11.94 6.42
CA PRO A 103 4.83 11.23 7.09
C PRO A 103 4.71 11.42 8.61
N PHE A 104 4.64 10.31 9.32
CA PHE A 104 4.84 10.27 10.77
C PHE A 104 6.21 9.64 11.08
N THR A 105 6.72 9.87 12.28
CA THR A 105 8.01 9.30 12.69
C THR A 105 8.05 7.77 12.60
N THR A 106 6.91 7.10 12.77
CA THR A 106 6.79 5.64 12.86
C THR A 106 5.90 5.02 11.79
N SER A 107 5.32 5.83 10.90
CA SER A 107 4.40 5.35 9.87
C SER A 107 4.38 6.27 8.66
N VAL A 108 3.94 5.74 7.53
CA VAL A 108 3.71 6.49 6.29
C VAL A 108 2.26 6.28 5.88
N THR A 109 1.56 7.36 5.56
CA THR A 109 0.18 7.33 5.09
C THR A 109 0.05 8.12 3.81
N PHE A 110 -0.52 7.50 2.78
CA PHE A 110 -0.91 8.14 1.54
C PHE A 110 -2.43 8.25 1.45
N TYR A 111 -2.89 9.40 1.01
CA TYR A 111 -4.27 9.66 0.69
C TYR A 111 -4.42 9.90 -0.81
N GLY A 112 -5.35 9.20 -1.44
CA GLY A 112 -5.56 9.30 -2.88
C GLY A 112 -7.00 9.11 -3.31
N GLN A 113 -7.26 9.46 -4.57
CA GLN A 113 -8.53 9.31 -5.24
C GLN A 113 -8.39 8.32 -6.39
N ALA A 114 -9.28 7.34 -6.43
CA ALA A 114 -9.27 6.26 -7.41
C ALA A 114 -10.21 6.55 -8.56
N TYR A 115 -9.74 6.34 -9.78
CA TYR A 115 -10.47 6.55 -11.02
C TYR A 115 -10.35 5.35 -11.96
N HIS A 116 -11.37 5.15 -12.75
CA HIS A 116 -11.29 4.35 -13.96
C HIS A 116 -11.23 5.29 -15.17
N CYS A 117 -10.12 5.27 -15.88
CA CYS A 117 -9.88 6.11 -17.05
C CYS A 117 -9.85 5.25 -18.30
N GLU A 118 -10.57 5.69 -19.34
CA GLU A 118 -10.47 5.11 -20.68
C GLU A 118 -9.39 5.84 -21.47
N TYR A 119 -8.35 5.10 -21.85
CA TYR A 119 -7.31 5.62 -22.72
C TYR A 119 -7.67 5.28 -24.17
N THR A 120 -7.87 6.29 -25.00
CA THR A 120 -8.00 6.09 -26.45
C THR A 120 -6.65 5.60 -27.01
N SER A 121 -6.71 4.64 -27.92
CA SER A 121 -5.54 3.93 -28.47
C SER A 121 -4.53 4.82 -29.23
N ASN A 122 -4.70 6.14 -29.22
CA ASN A 122 -3.78 7.11 -29.84
C ASN A 122 -2.67 7.60 -28.90
N ASP A 123 -2.69 7.21 -27.62
CA ASP A 123 -1.74 7.68 -26.59
C ASP A 123 -0.62 6.67 -26.32
N ARG A 124 -0.18 5.94 -27.30
CA ARG A 124 1.00 5.07 -27.19
C ARG A 124 2.24 5.71 -27.77
#